data_d0f4a4202d5537ab9d877450473b7fb9
#
_entry.id   d0f4a4202d5537ab9d877450473b7fb9
#
_cell.length_a   1.000
_cell.length_b   1.000
_cell.length_c   1.000
_cell.angle_alpha   90.00
_cell.angle_beta   90.00
_cell.angle_gamma   90.00
#
_symmetry.space_group_name_H-M   'P 1'
#
loop_
_entity.id
_entity.type
_entity.pdbx_description
1 polymer ?
#
loop_
_entity_poly.entity_id
_entity_poly.type
_entity_poly.pdbx_seq_one_letter_code
_entity_poly.pdbx_strand_id
1 'polypeptide(L)'
;MTKFKILLASVALAASGVASAQQSLLNVSYDVAREFYKDINAAFVPWYKKTAGKDVKVEQAHGGSSAQARAVAGGLDAGVVTMNTTTDVEFLADKGVVAKDWQKRFPSNAAPTTSTMLFLVRDGNPKGIKDWTDLTRPDVKVIVVNP
;
A
#
# COMPACT_ATOMS: atom_id res chain seq x y z
N MET A 1 -32.48 56.68 -4.37
CA MET A 1 -31.07 56.30 -4.27
C MET A 1 -30.88 54.88 -3.65
N THR A 2 -31.92 54.05 -3.57
CA THR A 2 -31.86 52.75 -2.85
C THR A 2 -31.70 51.51 -3.77
N LYS A 3 -31.86 51.67 -5.10
CA LYS A 3 -31.81 50.55 -6.07
C LYS A 3 -30.39 50.23 -6.61
N PHE A 4 -29.41 51.12 -6.37
CA PHE A 4 -28.03 50.94 -6.86
C PHE A 4 -27.11 50.17 -5.91
N LYS A 5 -27.51 50.01 -4.65
CA LYS A 5 -26.69 49.31 -3.65
C LYS A 5 -26.90 47.78 -3.62
N ILE A 6 -27.96 47.28 -4.25
CA ILE A 6 -28.28 45.82 -4.26
C ILE A 6 -27.52 45.11 -5.39
N LEU A 7 -27.07 45.80 -6.44
CA LEU A 7 -26.40 45.22 -7.58
C LEU A 7 -24.90 44.90 -7.32
N LEU A 8 -24.28 45.54 -6.33
CA LEU A 8 -22.87 45.30 -5.97
C LEU A 8 -22.68 44.12 -5.03
N ALA A 9 -23.72 43.66 -4.30
CA ALA A 9 -23.63 42.52 -3.39
C ALA A 9 -23.72 41.17 -4.13
N SER A 10 -24.28 41.13 -5.33
CA SER A 10 -24.49 39.89 -6.11
C SER A 10 -23.26 39.45 -6.90
N VAL A 11 -22.28 40.31 -7.13
CA VAL A 11 -21.07 40.00 -7.91
C VAL A 11 -19.95 39.44 -7.03
N ALA A 12 -19.98 39.65 -5.69
CA ALA A 12 -18.97 39.20 -4.77
C ALA A 12 -19.10 37.70 -4.41
N LEU A 13 -20.21 37.03 -4.73
CA LEU A 13 -20.44 35.62 -4.38
C LEU A 13 -20.03 34.64 -5.50
N ALA A 14 -19.65 35.10 -6.68
CA ALA A 14 -19.28 34.27 -7.83
C ALA A 14 -17.76 33.92 -7.88
N ALA A 15 -16.96 34.44 -6.94
CA ALA A 15 -15.55 34.16 -6.83
C ALA A 15 -15.23 33.09 -5.71
N SER A 16 -16.18 32.20 -5.44
CA SER A 16 -15.89 31.00 -4.66
C SER A 16 -15.02 30.10 -5.54
N GLY A 17 -13.72 30.36 -5.52
CA GLY A 17 -12.74 29.52 -6.16
C GLY A 17 -13.04 28.07 -5.79
N VAL A 18 -13.20 27.20 -6.76
CA VAL A 18 -13.29 25.75 -6.58
C VAL A 18 -11.97 25.37 -5.92
N ALA A 19 -11.95 25.33 -4.60
CA ALA A 19 -10.83 24.74 -3.88
C ALA A 19 -10.81 23.29 -4.34
N SER A 20 -9.93 22.98 -5.29
CA SER A 20 -9.70 21.61 -5.73
C SER A 20 -9.15 20.87 -4.51
N ALA A 21 -10.01 20.13 -3.82
CA ALA A 21 -9.59 19.32 -2.70
C ALA A 21 -8.46 18.39 -3.19
N GLN A 22 -7.29 18.53 -2.61
CA GLN A 22 -6.16 17.66 -2.93
C GLN A 22 -6.57 16.22 -2.66
N GLN A 23 -6.55 15.38 -3.68
CA GLN A 23 -6.88 13.97 -3.55
C GLN A 23 -5.82 13.30 -2.68
N SER A 24 -6.26 12.65 -1.59
CA SER A 24 -5.37 11.83 -0.74
C SER A 24 -5.55 10.36 -1.10
N LEU A 25 -4.44 9.64 -1.17
CA LEU A 25 -4.37 8.21 -1.41
C LEU A 25 -3.52 7.56 -0.32
N LEU A 26 -4.11 6.68 0.49
CA LEU A 26 -3.36 5.89 1.47
C LEU A 26 -2.88 4.58 0.84
N ASN A 27 -1.57 4.38 0.82
CA ASN A 27 -0.92 3.13 0.44
C ASN A 27 -0.57 2.35 1.71
N VAL A 28 -1.23 1.22 1.90
CA VAL A 28 -1.01 0.31 3.04
C VAL A 28 -0.19 -0.87 2.58
N SER A 29 0.97 -1.13 3.21
CA SER A 29 1.81 -2.24 2.82
C SER A 29 2.58 -2.85 4.00
N TYR A 30 3.29 -3.95 3.73
CA TYR A 30 4.18 -4.58 4.71
C TYR A 30 5.51 -3.83 4.82
N ASP A 31 6.18 -3.95 5.98
CA ASP A 31 7.35 -3.13 6.35
C ASP A 31 8.49 -3.13 5.33
N VAL A 32 8.80 -4.28 4.74
CA VAL A 32 9.92 -4.42 3.78
C VAL A 32 9.69 -3.59 2.51
N ALA A 33 8.43 -3.31 2.15
CA ALA A 33 8.09 -2.52 0.98
C ALA A 33 8.20 -0.98 1.19
N ARG A 34 8.56 -0.51 2.37
CA ARG A 34 8.63 0.91 2.73
C ARG A 34 9.47 1.74 1.76
N GLU A 35 10.72 1.37 1.57
CA GLU A 35 11.64 2.12 0.70
C GLU A 35 11.23 1.99 -0.78
N PHE A 36 10.78 0.81 -1.20
CA PHE A 36 10.26 0.60 -2.54
C PHE A 36 9.11 1.57 -2.87
N TYR A 37 8.13 1.71 -1.98
CA TYR A 37 7.02 2.63 -2.21
C TYR A 37 7.40 4.10 -2.06
N LYS A 38 8.40 4.45 -1.29
CA LYS A 38 8.93 5.80 -1.25
C LYS A 38 9.41 6.25 -2.63
N ASP A 39 10.16 5.40 -3.32
CA ASP A 39 10.67 5.69 -4.65
C ASP A 39 9.55 5.71 -5.70
N ILE A 40 8.63 4.73 -5.65
CA ILE A 40 7.47 4.69 -6.53
C ILE A 40 6.61 5.96 -6.36
N ASN A 41 6.31 6.36 -5.15
CA ASN A 41 5.47 7.53 -4.89
C ASN A 41 6.13 8.82 -5.38
N ALA A 42 7.46 8.93 -5.25
CA ALA A 42 8.22 10.07 -5.78
C ALA A 42 8.12 10.18 -7.31
N ALA A 43 8.04 9.04 -8.01
CA ALA A 43 7.83 8.99 -9.44
C ALA A 43 6.34 9.15 -9.83
N PHE A 44 5.44 8.54 -9.06
CA PHE A 44 4.01 8.53 -9.35
C PHE A 44 3.35 9.90 -9.25
N VAL A 45 3.64 10.67 -8.21
CA VAL A 45 2.99 11.97 -7.96
C VAL A 45 3.14 12.95 -9.14
N PRO A 46 4.35 13.23 -9.66
CA PRO A 46 4.52 14.10 -10.81
C PRO A 46 3.94 13.50 -12.10
N TRP A 47 4.04 12.19 -12.29
CA TRP A 47 3.44 11.50 -13.42
C TRP A 47 1.91 11.65 -13.40
N TYR A 48 1.27 11.42 -12.25
CA TYR A 48 -0.18 11.56 -12.10
C TYR A 48 -0.66 12.99 -12.37
N LYS A 49 0.07 13.98 -11.84
CA LYS A 49 -0.23 15.39 -12.15
C LYS A 49 -0.16 15.69 -13.63
N LYS A 50 0.87 15.19 -14.32
CA LYS A 50 1.04 15.38 -15.77
C LYS A 50 -0.06 14.69 -16.59
N THR A 51 -0.48 13.49 -16.17
CA THR A 51 -1.40 12.63 -16.94
C THR A 51 -2.86 12.93 -16.64
N ALA A 52 -3.20 13.15 -15.38
CA ALA A 52 -4.58 13.36 -14.91
C ALA A 52 -4.92 14.85 -14.69
N GLY A 53 -3.93 15.75 -14.74
CA GLY A 53 -4.12 17.18 -14.47
C GLY A 53 -4.50 17.52 -13.03
N LYS A 54 -4.32 16.56 -12.09
CA LYS A 54 -4.72 16.67 -10.69
C LYS A 54 -3.56 16.45 -9.76
N ASP A 55 -3.56 17.15 -8.64
CA ASP A 55 -2.62 16.88 -7.54
C ASP A 55 -3.12 15.72 -6.69
N VAL A 56 -2.21 14.84 -6.29
CA VAL A 56 -2.46 13.74 -5.35
C VAL A 56 -1.42 13.76 -4.24
N LYS A 57 -1.85 13.57 -3.00
CA LYS A 57 -0.99 13.30 -1.85
C LYS A 57 -1.02 11.80 -1.59
N VAL A 58 0.13 11.15 -1.63
CA VAL A 58 0.23 9.74 -1.27
C VAL A 58 0.75 9.64 0.17
N GLU A 59 -0.06 9.09 1.04
CA GLU A 59 0.29 8.72 2.40
C GLU A 59 0.65 7.24 2.46
N GLN A 60 1.46 6.84 3.45
CA GLN A 60 1.93 5.47 3.58
C GLN A 60 1.73 4.97 5.00
N ALA A 61 1.23 3.73 5.11
CA ALA A 61 1.17 2.99 6.36
C ALA A 61 1.86 1.62 6.14
N HIS A 62 2.88 1.33 6.95
CA HIS A 62 3.65 0.10 6.86
C HIS A 62 3.70 -0.62 8.21
N GLY A 63 3.67 -1.94 8.18
CA GLY A 63 3.71 -2.77 9.37
C GLY A 63 3.73 -4.26 9.02
N GLY A 64 3.52 -5.13 9.99
CA GLY A 64 3.37 -6.56 9.71
C GLY A 64 2.19 -6.80 8.77
N SER A 65 2.39 -7.60 7.70
CA SER A 65 1.43 -7.78 6.61
C SER A 65 0.02 -8.10 7.10
N SER A 66 -0.12 -9.14 7.93
CA SER A 66 -1.42 -9.55 8.46
C SER A 66 -2.03 -8.52 9.44
N ALA A 67 -1.20 -7.72 10.13
CA ALA A 67 -1.69 -6.63 10.97
C ALA A 67 -2.28 -5.50 10.11
N GLN A 68 -1.63 -5.16 9.01
CA GLN A 68 -2.14 -4.19 8.04
C GLN A 68 -3.41 -4.68 7.37
N ALA A 69 -3.47 -5.95 6.95
CA ALA A 69 -4.69 -6.53 6.40
C ALA A 69 -5.87 -6.45 7.39
N ARG A 70 -5.64 -6.74 8.68
CA ARG A 70 -6.68 -6.59 9.71
C ARG A 70 -7.11 -5.14 9.91
N ALA A 71 -6.20 -4.18 9.87
CA ALA A 71 -6.53 -2.76 9.99
C ALA A 71 -7.43 -2.29 8.84
N VAL A 72 -7.11 -2.70 7.61
CA VAL A 72 -7.92 -2.39 6.42
C VAL A 72 -9.30 -3.07 6.50
N ALA A 73 -9.35 -4.35 6.89
CA ALA A 73 -10.63 -5.04 7.11
C ALA A 73 -11.45 -4.41 8.25
N GLY A 74 -10.79 -3.76 9.21
CA GLY A 74 -11.41 -3.02 10.31
C GLY A 74 -11.84 -1.61 9.97
N GLY A 75 -11.66 -1.15 8.71
CA GLY A 75 -12.15 0.15 8.25
C GLY A 75 -11.05 1.21 8.01
N LEU A 76 -9.77 0.84 8.02
CA LEU A 76 -8.72 1.76 7.55
C LEU A 76 -8.95 2.02 6.04
N ASP A 77 -9.21 3.29 5.69
CA ASP A 77 -9.52 3.71 4.32
C ASP A 77 -8.26 3.70 3.45
N ALA A 78 -7.95 2.55 2.91
CA ALA A 78 -6.79 2.33 2.04
C ALA A 78 -7.19 2.39 0.56
N GLY A 79 -6.54 3.27 -0.20
CA GLY A 79 -6.71 3.31 -1.65
C GLY A 79 -5.90 2.24 -2.39
N VAL A 80 -4.79 1.81 -1.79
CA VAL A 80 -3.94 0.72 -2.31
C VAL A 80 -3.50 -0.16 -1.15
N VAL A 81 -3.51 -1.47 -1.35
CA VAL A 81 -2.96 -2.43 -0.41
C VAL A 81 -1.94 -3.33 -1.11
N THR A 82 -0.80 -3.56 -0.47
CA THR A 82 0.22 -4.50 -0.94
C THR A 82 0.68 -5.35 0.24
N MET A 83 0.34 -6.62 0.18
CA MET A 83 0.62 -7.56 1.26
C MET A 83 1.77 -8.50 0.89
N ASN A 84 2.42 -9.07 1.91
CA ASN A 84 3.52 -9.99 1.71
C ASN A 84 3.08 -11.35 1.14
N THR A 85 1.85 -11.77 1.43
CA THR A 85 1.31 -13.07 1.02
C THR A 85 -0.06 -12.92 0.36
N THR A 86 -0.39 -13.86 -0.52
CA THR A 86 -1.73 -13.96 -1.12
C THR A 86 -2.80 -14.17 -0.07
N THR A 87 -2.52 -14.90 1.00
CA THR A 87 -3.44 -15.17 2.11
C THR A 87 -3.99 -13.91 2.76
N ASP A 88 -3.14 -12.87 2.91
CA ASP A 88 -3.59 -11.59 3.48
C ASP A 88 -4.53 -10.84 2.52
N VAL A 89 -4.30 -10.94 1.20
CA VAL A 89 -5.20 -10.34 0.20
C VAL A 89 -6.50 -11.15 0.07
N GLU A 90 -6.42 -12.48 0.14
CA GLU A 90 -7.59 -13.36 0.19
C GLU A 90 -8.48 -13.06 1.40
N PHE A 91 -7.87 -12.85 2.57
CA PHE A 91 -8.60 -12.40 3.76
C PHE A 91 -9.35 -11.09 3.51
N LEU A 92 -8.76 -10.11 2.84
CA LEU A 92 -9.44 -8.87 2.46
C LEU A 92 -10.57 -9.10 1.45
N ALA A 93 -10.38 -10.03 0.52
CA ALA A 93 -11.41 -10.41 -0.45
C ALA A 93 -12.59 -11.13 0.22
N ASP A 94 -12.34 -11.98 1.20
CA ASP A 94 -13.38 -12.63 2.00
C ASP A 94 -14.18 -11.65 2.86
N LYS A 95 -13.54 -10.55 3.30
CA LYS A 95 -14.21 -9.43 3.98
C LYS A 95 -14.92 -8.46 3.03
N GLY A 96 -14.84 -8.68 1.72
CA GLY A 96 -15.48 -7.83 0.72
C GLY A 96 -14.79 -6.48 0.49
N VAL A 97 -13.59 -6.28 1.02
CA VAL A 97 -12.80 -5.05 0.87
C VAL A 97 -12.11 -4.99 -0.49
N VAL A 98 -11.67 -6.16 -0.98
CA VAL A 98 -11.02 -6.34 -2.28
C VAL A 98 -11.86 -7.28 -3.13
N ALA A 99 -11.88 -7.06 -4.44
CA ALA A 99 -12.62 -7.92 -5.36
C ALA A 99 -12.08 -9.36 -5.31
N LYS A 100 -12.96 -10.37 -5.37
CA LYS A 100 -12.56 -11.79 -5.34
C LYS A 100 -11.67 -12.21 -6.50
N ASP A 101 -11.76 -11.49 -7.62
CA ASP A 101 -10.95 -11.71 -8.81
C ASP A 101 -9.69 -10.81 -8.86
N TRP A 102 -9.25 -10.30 -7.71
CA TRP A 102 -8.15 -9.34 -7.58
C TRP A 102 -6.87 -9.73 -8.34
N GLN A 103 -6.52 -11.01 -8.34
CA GLN A 103 -5.35 -11.52 -9.07
C GLN A 103 -5.40 -11.28 -10.58
N LYS A 104 -6.61 -11.17 -11.15
CA LYS A 104 -6.82 -10.95 -12.59
C LYS A 104 -6.85 -9.47 -12.97
N ARG A 105 -6.86 -8.57 -11.97
CA ARG A 105 -7.01 -7.13 -12.18
C ARG A 105 -5.72 -6.44 -12.63
N PHE A 106 -4.58 -7.06 -12.36
CA PHE A 106 -3.26 -6.52 -12.69
C PHE A 106 -2.36 -7.61 -13.30
N PRO A 107 -1.32 -7.20 -14.04
CA PRO A 107 -0.31 -8.14 -14.54
C PRO A 107 0.34 -8.97 -13.42
N SER A 108 0.94 -10.08 -13.79
CA SER A 108 1.70 -10.96 -12.87
C SER A 108 0.89 -11.41 -11.63
N ASN A 109 -0.42 -11.70 -11.82
CA ASN A 109 -1.34 -12.05 -10.74
C ASN A 109 -1.38 -10.98 -9.61
N ALA A 110 -1.32 -9.71 -10.00
CA ALA A 110 -1.28 -8.57 -9.08
C ALA A 110 -0.04 -8.54 -8.16
N ALA A 111 1.04 -9.19 -8.54
CA ALA A 111 2.32 -9.16 -7.82
C ALA A 111 3.23 -8.06 -8.41
N PRO A 112 3.42 -6.92 -7.71
CA PRO A 112 4.27 -5.83 -8.21
C PRO A 112 5.76 -6.20 -8.19
N THR A 113 6.14 -7.12 -7.29
CA THR A 113 7.52 -7.61 -7.13
C THR A 113 7.51 -9.09 -6.76
N THR A 114 8.64 -9.75 -6.97
CA THR A 114 8.90 -11.10 -6.51
C THR A 114 10.18 -11.12 -5.67
N SER A 115 10.25 -12.04 -4.72
CA SER A 115 11.42 -12.21 -3.87
C SER A 115 11.71 -13.70 -3.68
N THR A 116 12.91 -14.00 -3.20
CA THR A 116 13.35 -15.35 -2.89
C THR A 116 13.58 -15.48 -1.39
N MET A 117 13.18 -16.60 -0.82
CA MET A 117 13.49 -16.94 0.56
C MET A 117 14.87 -17.62 0.63
N LEU A 118 15.71 -17.12 1.51
CA LEU A 118 17.06 -17.64 1.71
C LEU A 118 17.26 -18.04 3.18
N PHE A 119 18.13 -19.02 3.39
CA PHE A 119 18.58 -19.36 4.74
C PHE A 119 19.72 -18.45 5.16
N LEU A 120 19.56 -17.74 6.27
CA LEU A 120 20.66 -17.08 6.94
C LEU A 120 21.27 -18.07 7.94
N VAL A 121 22.51 -18.46 7.71
CA VAL A 121 23.24 -19.41 8.55
C VAL A 121 24.45 -18.74 9.19
N ARG A 122 25.01 -19.35 10.26
CA ARG A 122 26.25 -18.89 10.85
C ARG A 122 27.39 -18.96 9.83
N ASP A 123 28.37 -18.10 10.01
CA ASP A 123 29.55 -18.08 9.17
C ASP A 123 30.18 -19.48 9.02
N GLY A 124 30.58 -19.81 7.78
CA GLY A 124 31.07 -21.14 7.44
C GLY A 124 30.03 -22.26 7.45
N ASN A 125 28.74 -21.96 7.72
CA ASN A 125 27.65 -22.95 7.75
C ASN A 125 28.00 -24.23 8.53
N PRO A 126 28.35 -24.15 9.82
CA PRO A 126 28.94 -25.28 10.58
C PRO A 126 27.99 -26.49 10.73
N LYS A 127 26.68 -26.30 10.45
CA LYS A 127 25.69 -27.38 10.46
C LYS A 127 25.35 -27.92 9.09
N GLY A 128 25.97 -27.38 8.03
CA GLY A 128 25.77 -27.82 6.66
C GLY A 128 24.35 -27.71 6.17
N ILE A 129 23.62 -26.63 6.55
CA ILE A 129 22.24 -26.37 6.11
C ILE A 129 22.24 -26.03 4.64
N LYS A 130 21.52 -26.81 3.82
CA LYS A 130 21.41 -26.66 2.38
C LYS A 130 19.98 -26.64 1.88
N ASP A 131 19.07 -27.30 2.58
CA ASP A 131 17.68 -27.46 2.17
C ASP A 131 16.72 -27.33 3.34
N TRP A 132 15.44 -27.19 3.05
CA TRP A 132 14.33 -27.10 4.02
C TRP A 132 14.29 -28.30 4.96
N THR A 133 14.61 -29.48 4.47
CA THR A 133 14.66 -30.71 5.26
C THR A 133 15.71 -30.68 6.36
N ASP A 134 16.80 -29.92 6.19
CA ASP A 134 17.83 -29.76 7.22
C ASP A 134 17.32 -29.00 8.45
N LEU A 135 16.28 -28.19 8.28
CA LEU A 135 15.68 -27.42 9.38
C LEU A 135 14.91 -28.31 10.36
N THR A 136 14.55 -29.55 9.98
CA THR A 136 13.83 -30.48 10.83
C THR A 136 14.75 -31.30 11.74
N ARG A 137 16.07 -31.20 11.58
CA ARG A 137 17.04 -31.92 12.36
C ARG A 137 17.01 -31.47 13.83
N PRO A 138 17.10 -32.39 14.80
CA PRO A 138 16.98 -32.09 16.23
C PRO A 138 18.11 -31.18 16.78
N ASP A 139 19.25 -31.14 16.08
CA ASP A 139 20.38 -30.27 16.43
C ASP A 139 20.29 -28.86 15.86
N VAL A 140 19.30 -28.58 15.03
CA VAL A 140 19.09 -27.27 14.37
C VAL A 140 18.06 -26.45 15.14
N LYS A 141 18.44 -25.23 15.48
CA LYS A 141 17.52 -24.23 16.04
C LYS A 141 17.20 -23.21 14.96
N VAL A 142 15.91 -23.05 14.66
CA VAL A 142 15.41 -22.16 13.64
C VAL A 142 14.80 -20.92 14.29
N ILE A 143 15.12 -19.75 13.75
CA ILE A 143 14.45 -18.49 14.08
C ILE A 143 13.66 -18.08 12.85
N VAL A 144 12.38 -17.85 13.02
CA VAL A 144 11.50 -17.32 11.97
C VAL A 144 11.00 -15.95 12.35
N VAL A 145 10.69 -15.12 11.35
CA VAL A 145 10.01 -13.85 11.58
C VAL A 145 8.61 -14.11 12.13
N ASN A 146 8.22 -13.29 13.09
CA ASN A 146 6.86 -13.32 13.59
C ASN A 146 5.96 -12.61 12.59
N PRO A 147 4.89 -13.26 12.06
CA PRO A 147 3.98 -12.67 11.10
C PRO A 147 3.12 -11.52 11.65
#